data_b1e5203b9e48a5ef70a49a6f60fc659b
#
_entry.id   b1e5203b9e48a5ef70a49a6f60fc659b
#
_cell.length_a   1.000
_cell.length_b   1.000
_cell.length_c   1.000
_cell.angle_alpha   90.00
_cell.angle_beta   90.00
_cell.angle_gamma   90.00
#
_symmetry.space_group_name_H-M   'P 1'
#
loop_
_entity.id
_entity.type
_entity.pdbx_description
1 polymer ?
#
loop_
_entity_poly.entity_id
_entity_poly.type
_entity_poly.pdbx_seq_one_letter_code
_entity_poly.pdbx_strand_id
1 'polypeptide(L)'
;MEGEKGMKKSLLFAAVLIGISAIGYSDSKSKSLGTSKLESSLEAIENRFANLMEREEAQRQQYRSEKAKLESEIEELKAAGGKKEKLFKKLQVDSEVRWHRDKYKMLLDEYKKYHKNIGKMIAEKEQKIAELDYLLTLLGD
;
A
#
# COMPACT_ATOMS: atom_id res chain seq x y z
N MET A 1 -26.98 21.43 14.14
CA MET A 1 -26.57 22.41 13.12
C MET A 1 -25.23 21.93 12.60
N GLU A 2 -25.30 21.37 11.45
CA GLU A 2 -24.59 21.67 10.20
C GLU A 2 -23.09 21.41 10.27
N GLY A 3 -22.48 20.65 9.39
CA GLY A 3 -22.89 20.27 8.06
C GLY A 3 -21.93 19.27 7.44
N GLU A 4 -22.57 18.44 6.71
CA GLU A 4 -22.00 17.72 5.59
C GLU A 4 -21.11 18.58 4.71
N LYS A 5 -19.95 18.03 4.34
CA LYS A 5 -19.36 18.23 3.00
C LYS A 5 -18.09 17.41 2.84
N GLY A 6 -18.22 16.28 2.22
CA GLY A 6 -17.05 15.45 1.89
C GLY A 6 -17.34 14.28 0.99
N MET A 7 -18.45 14.29 0.30
CA MET A 7 -18.68 13.34 -0.80
C MET A 7 -18.90 14.15 -2.05
N LYS A 8 -18.09 14.00 -3.05
CA LYS A 8 -18.36 14.22 -4.49
C LYS A 8 -17.05 14.46 -5.25
N LYS A 9 -16.23 13.44 -5.38
CA LYS A 9 -15.20 13.42 -6.44
C LYS A 9 -15.14 12.09 -7.20
N SER A 10 -16.21 11.31 -7.13
CA SER A 10 -16.24 10.00 -7.78
C SER A 10 -17.26 9.88 -8.92
N LEU A 11 -17.65 10.98 -9.55
CA LEU A 11 -18.74 10.95 -10.54
C LEU A 11 -18.46 11.80 -11.78
N LEU A 12 -17.23 11.83 -12.28
CA LEU A 12 -16.90 12.62 -13.47
C LEU A 12 -16.22 11.83 -14.61
N PHE A 13 -16.26 10.51 -14.59
CA PHE A 13 -15.75 9.71 -15.72
C PHE A 13 -16.81 8.94 -16.50
N ALA A 14 -18.08 9.21 -16.29
CA ALA A 14 -19.18 8.52 -17.00
C ALA A 14 -19.82 9.33 -18.14
N ALA A 15 -19.19 10.39 -18.64
CA ALA A 15 -19.85 11.29 -19.57
C ALA A 15 -19.10 11.57 -20.89
N VAL A 16 -18.27 10.66 -21.38
CA VAL A 16 -17.60 10.86 -22.70
C VAL A 16 -18.02 9.81 -23.75
N LEU A 17 -19.03 9.04 -23.52
CA LEU A 17 -19.51 8.02 -24.48
C LEU A 17 -20.83 8.36 -25.14
N ILE A 18 -21.24 9.63 -25.24
CA ILE A 18 -22.42 10.00 -26.00
C ILE A 18 -22.06 11.12 -26.96
N GLY A 19 -21.77 10.77 -28.17
CA GLY A 19 -21.57 11.81 -29.18
C GLY A 19 -21.06 11.39 -30.54
N ILE A 20 -21.36 10.18 -31.02
CA ILE A 20 -21.28 9.93 -32.46
C ILE A 20 -22.60 9.31 -32.89
N SER A 21 -23.61 10.16 -32.97
CA SER A 21 -24.86 9.83 -33.67
C SER A 21 -24.67 9.98 -35.15
N ALA A 22 -24.86 8.90 -35.85
CA ALA A 22 -25.52 8.79 -37.13
C ALA A 22 -25.24 9.89 -38.16
N ILE A 23 -24.32 9.63 -39.08
CA ILE A 23 -24.54 10.03 -40.46
C ILE A 23 -24.78 8.74 -41.24
N GLY A 24 -26.05 8.44 -41.43
CA GLY A 24 -26.46 7.42 -42.34
C GLY A 24 -26.18 7.87 -43.78
N TYR A 25 -25.52 7.03 -44.54
CA TYR A 25 -25.75 6.89 -45.96
C TYR A 25 -25.50 5.44 -46.36
N SER A 26 -26.57 4.85 -46.91
CA SER A 26 -26.56 3.57 -47.57
C SER A 26 -25.61 3.57 -48.74
N ASP A 27 -24.69 2.65 -48.82
CA ASP A 27 -24.53 1.79 -49.98
C ASP A 27 -23.45 0.72 -49.80
N SER A 28 -23.78 -0.46 -50.37
CA SER A 28 -22.92 -1.60 -50.70
C SER A 28 -22.55 -2.59 -49.57
N LYS A 29 -23.09 -3.79 -49.76
CA LYS A 29 -22.87 -5.04 -49.00
C LYS A 29 -21.42 -5.50 -48.82
N SER A 30 -20.43 -4.82 -49.38
CA SER A 30 -19.01 -5.16 -49.21
C SER A 30 -18.30 -4.34 -48.14
N LYS A 31 -18.91 -3.22 -47.68
CA LYS A 31 -18.36 -2.40 -46.59
C LYS A 31 -18.73 -2.91 -45.18
N SER A 32 -19.78 -3.68 -45.04
CA SER A 32 -20.26 -4.14 -43.72
C SER A 32 -19.35 -5.17 -43.04
N LEU A 33 -18.63 -5.99 -43.83
CA LEU A 33 -17.68 -6.96 -43.24
C LEU A 33 -16.41 -6.29 -42.72
N GLY A 34 -15.96 -5.18 -43.29
CA GLY A 34 -14.78 -4.43 -42.86
C GLY A 34 -15.04 -3.62 -41.59
N THR A 35 -16.21 -2.97 -41.50
CA THR A 35 -16.64 -2.20 -40.30
C THR A 35 -16.91 -3.08 -39.12
N SER A 36 -17.59 -4.23 -39.29
CA SER A 36 -17.85 -5.20 -38.24
C SER A 36 -16.55 -5.78 -37.64
N LYS A 37 -15.53 -5.99 -38.50
CA LYS A 37 -14.22 -6.47 -38.03
C LYS A 37 -13.43 -5.41 -37.27
N LEU A 38 -13.58 -4.15 -37.64
CA LEU A 38 -13.02 -3.00 -36.93
C LEU A 38 -13.71 -2.77 -35.60
N GLU A 39 -15.03 -2.87 -35.55
CA GLU A 39 -15.83 -2.74 -34.33
C GLU A 39 -15.49 -3.84 -33.31
N SER A 40 -15.39 -5.10 -33.74
CA SER A 40 -14.99 -6.19 -32.87
C SER A 40 -13.54 -6.05 -32.37
N SER A 41 -12.66 -5.48 -33.19
CA SER A 41 -11.29 -5.17 -32.80
C SER A 41 -11.23 -4.04 -31.75
N LEU A 42 -12.05 -3.01 -31.90
CA LEU A 42 -12.16 -1.91 -30.95
C LEU A 42 -12.70 -2.41 -29.61
N GLU A 43 -13.78 -3.17 -29.62
CA GLU A 43 -14.34 -3.81 -28.42
C GLU A 43 -13.31 -4.68 -27.69
N ALA A 44 -12.51 -5.44 -28.44
CA ALA A 44 -11.43 -6.22 -27.84
C ALA A 44 -10.35 -5.36 -27.18
N ILE A 45 -10.04 -4.19 -27.75
CA ILE A 45 -9.11 -3.22 -27.15
C ILE A 45 -9.70 -2.60 -25.88
N GLU A 46 -10.97 -2.18 -25.93
CA GLU A 46 -11.68 -1.62 -24.77
C GLU A 46 -11.76 -2.61 -23.62
N ASN A 47 -12.07 -3.88 -23.90
CA ASN A 47 -12.09 -4.93 -22.89
C ASN A 47 -10.72 -5.20 -22.28
N ARG A 48 -9.66 -5.18 -23.09
CA ARG A 48 -8.28 -5.31 -22.58
C ARG A 48 -7.88 -4.12 -21.72
N PHE A 49 -8.24 -2.93 -22.12
CA PHE A 49 -7.99 -1.72 -21.34
C PHE A 49 -8.71 -1.76 -19.99
N ALA A 50 -10.01 -2.10 -19.99
CA ALA A 50 -10.78 -2.25 -18.76
C ALA A 50 -10.17 -3.30 -17.81
N ASN A 51 -9.76 -4.46 -18.34
CA ASN A 51 -9.07 -5.48 -17.56
C ASN A 51 -7.74 -5.03 -16.97
N LEU A 52 -6.98 -4.20 -17.71
CA LEU A 52 -5.73 -3.63 -17.18
C LEU A 52 -6.00 -2.65 -16.04
N MET A 53 -6.97 -1.76 -16.21
CA MET A 53 -7.38 -0.81 -15.17
C MET A 53 -7.84 -1.51 -13.89
N GLU A 54 -8.62 -2.58 -14.03
CA GLU A 54 -9.06 -3.40 -12.89
C GLU A 54 -7.88 -4.05 -12.15
N ARG A 55 -6.93 -4.59 -12.91
CA ARG A 55 -5.71 -5.20 -12.33
C ARG A 55 -4.84 -4.18 -11.63
N GLU A 56 -4.66 -3.00 -12.20
CA GLU A 56 -3.90 -1.92 -11.58
C GLU A 56 -4.57 -1.45 -10.29
N GLU A 57 -5.89 -1.30 -10.28
CA GLU A 57 -6.63 -0.95 -9.07
C GLU A 57 -6.53 -2.03 -7.98
N ALA A 58 -6.67 -3.30 -8.36
CA ALA A 58 -6.49 -4.43 -7.43
C ALA A 58 -5.07 -4.44 -6.83
N GLN A 59 -4.05 -4.21 -7.66
CA GLN A 59 -2.66 -4.13 -7.23
C GLN A 59 -2.42 -2.95 -6.29
N ARG A 60 -3.01 -1.80 -6.59
CA ARG A 60 -2.96 -0.58 -5.76
C ARG A 60 -3.57 -0.84 -4.38
N GLN A 61 -4.74 -1.47 -4.33
CA GLN A 61 -5.40 -1.84 -3.07
C GLN A 61 -4.56 -2.84 -2.25
N GLN A 62 -3.94 -3.79 -2.92
CA GLN A 62 -3.04 -4.74 -2.26
C GLN A 62 -1.84 -4.03 -1.61
N TYR A 63 -1.17 -3.14 -2.33
CA TYR A 63 -0.03 -2.39 -1.80
C TYR A 63 -0.41 -1.47 -0.65
N ARG A 64 -1.55 -0.80 -0.73
CA ARG A 64 -2.07 0.03 0.40
C ARG A 64 -2.37 -0.82 1.64
N SER A 65 -2.95 -1.99 1.45
CA SER A 65 -3.24 -2.92 2.56
C SER A 65 -1.95 -3.45 3.20
N GLU A 66 -0.96 -3.82 2.39
CA GLU A 66 0.33 -4.28 2.88
C GLU A 66 1.08 -3.17 3.63
N LYS A 67 1.08 -1.94 3.11
CA LYS A 67 1.64 -0.77 3.77
C LYS A 67 1.00 -0.53 5.13
N ALA A 68 -0.32 -0.49 5.21
CA ALA A 68 -1.05 -0.29 6.46
C ALA A 68 -0.73 -1.37 7.51
N LYS A 69 -0.56 -2.62 7.07
CA LYS A 69 -0.14 -3.71 7.94
C LYS A 69 1.28 -3.49 8.48
N LEU A 70 2.23 -3.12 7.64
CA LEU A 70 3.60 -2.83 8.05
C LEU A 70 3.67 -1.65 9.03
N GLU A 71 2.90 -0.59 8.80
CA GLU A 71 2.79 0.55 9.70
C GLU A 71 2.27 0.12 11.09
N SER A 72 1.22 -0.71 11.13
CA SER A 72 0.70 -1.27 12.39
C SER A 72 1.76 -2.11 13.12
N GLU A 73 2.48 -2.97 12.41
CA GLU A 73 3.54 -3.80 12.99
C GLU A 73 4.71 -2.96 13.53
N ILE A 74 5.04 -1.84 12.89
CA ILE A 74 6.04 -0.88 13.39
C ILE A 74 5.58 -0.26 14.71
N GLU A 75 4.33 0.17 14.80
CA GLU A 75 3.79 0.74 16.04
C GLU A 75 3.77 -0.29 17.18
N GLU A 76 3.45 -1.55 16.90
CA GLU A 76 3.55 -2.63 17.89
C GLU A 76 5.00 -2.86 18.37
N LEU A 77 5.97 -2.84 17.46
CA LEU A 77 7.39 -2.98 17.79
C LEU A 77 7.90 -1.80 18.63
N LYS A 78 7.51 -0.57 18.29
CA LYS A 78 7.83 0.64 19.07
C LYS A 78 7.22 0.57 20.47
N ALA A 79 5.97 0.16 20.57
CA ALA A 79 5.29 -0.03 21.86
C ALA A 79 5.96 -1.12 22.72
N ALA A 80 6.37 -2.24 22.11
CA ALA A 80 7.11 -3.30 22.79
C ALA A 80 8.48 -2.82 23.29
N GLY A 81 9.18 -1.98 22.52
CA GLY A 81 10.43 -1.35 22.93
C GLY A 81 10.26 -0.41 24.12
N GLY A 82 9.25 0.46 24.08
CA GLY A 82 9.02 1.46 25.12
C GLY A 82 8.59 0.89 26.49
N LYS A 83 7.82 -0.19 26.50
CA LYS A 83 7.34 -0.82 27.75
C LYS A 83 8.44 -1.33 28.66
N LYS A 84 9.65 -1.55 28.18
CA LYS A 84 10.75 -2.17 28.90
C LYS A 84 11.87 -1.22 29.32
N GLU A 85 11.72 0.07 29.08
CA GLU A 85 12.71 1.07 29.46
C GLU A 85 12.98 1.07 30.99
N LYS A 86 11.96 0.87 31.79
CA LYS A 86 12.10 0.75 33.25
C LYS A 86 12.94 -0.47 33.66
N LEU A 87 12.76 -1.60 32.95
CA LEU A 87 13.56 -2.80 33.18
C LEU A 87 15.03 -2.54 32.80
N PHE A 88 15.26 -1.89 31.68
CA PHE A 88 16.62 -1.54 31.25
C PHE A 88 17.36 -0.68 32.27
N LYS A 89 16.75 0.40 32.75
CA LYS A 89 17.32 1.27 33.79
C LYS A 89 17.63 0.49 35.06
N LYS A 90 16.73 -0.42 35.46
CA LYS A 90 16.94 -1.26 36.64
C LYS A 90 18.11 -2.25 36.44
N LEU A 91 18.17 -2.92 35.30
CA LEU A 91 19.28 -3.82 34.96
C LEU A 91 20.61 -3.10 34.92
N GLN A 92 20.65 -1.87 34.43
CA GLN A 92 21.86 -1.05 34.40
C GLN A 92 22.37 -0.78 35.81
N VAL A 93 21.53 -0.32 36.73
CA VAL A 93 21.89 -0.08 38.12
C VAL A 93 22.30 -1.37 38.82
N ASP A 94 21.51 -2.43 38.70
CA ASP A 94 21.75 -3.71 39.35
C ASP A 94 23.05 -4.40 38.87
N SER A 95 23.45 -4.14 37.62
CA SER A 95 24.74 -4.64 37.07
C SER A 95 25.97 -3.99 37.67
N GLU A 96 25.83 -2.85 38.35
CA GLU A 96 26.93 -2.13 38.97
C GLU A 96 27.03 -2.39 40.46
N VAL A 97 25.89 -2.53 41.16
CA VAL A 97 25.82 -2.50 42.64
C VAL A 97 25.41 -3.82 43.28
N ARG A 98 24.84 -4.78 42.54
CA ARG A 98 24.33 -6.04 43.10
C ARG A 98 25.42 -7.09 43.25
N TRP A 99 25.21 -8.01 44.23
CA TRP A 99 26.08 -9.16 44.50
C TRP A 99 26.32 -10.01 43.23
N HIS A 100 25.30 -10.25 42.42
CA HIS A 100 25.39 -11.04 41.18
C HIS A 100 25.62 -10.18 39.92
N ARG A 101 26.52 -9.21 39.98
CA ARG A 101 26.82 -8.25 38.91
C ARG A 101 26.96 -8.87 37.51
N ASP A 102 27.69 -9.98 37.44
CA ASP A 102 27.95 -10.62 36.15
C ASP A 102 26.69 -11.20 35.52
N LYS A 103 25.76 -11.75 36.33
CA LYS A 103 24.47 -12.21 35.84
C LYS A 103 23.59 -11.06 35.37
N TYR A 104 23.57 -9.94 36.08
CA TYR A 104 22.86 -8.74 35.65
C TYR A 104 23.45 -8.12 34.39
N LYS A 105 24.80 -8.15 34.22
CA LYS A 105 25.45 -7.73 32.97
C LYS A 105 25.04 -8.60 31.78
N MET A 106 25.00 -9.92 31.98
CA MET A 106 24.52 -10.82 30.91
C MET A 106 23.07 -10.50 30.48
N LEU A 107 22.17 -10.30 31.43
CA LEU A 107 20.80 -9.89 31.14
C LEU A 107 20.73 -8.52 30.46
N LEU A 108 21.58 -7.59 30.87
CA LEU A 108 21.67 -6.27 30.23
C LEU A 108 22.13 -6.38 28.77
N ASP A 109 23.10 -7.25 28.49
CA ASP A 109 23.58 -7.47 27.12
C ASP A 109 22.55 -8.19 26.24
N GLU A 110 21.81 -9.15 26.81
CA GLU A 110 20.69 -9.77 26.13
C GLU A 110 19.59 -8.74 25.81
N TYR A 111 19.31 -7.85 26.75
CA TYR A 111 18.34 -6.77 26.54
C TYR A 111 18.78 -5.80 25.45
N LYS A 112 20.07 -5.42 25.43
CA LYS A 112 20.64 -4.58 24.35
C LYS A 112 20.53 -5.25 22.99
N LYS A 113 20.80 -6.57 22.91
CA LYS A 113 20.61 -7.36 21.67
C LYS A 113 19.15 -7.36 21.22
N TYR A 114 18.22 -7.55 22.15
CA TYR A 114 16.78 -7.48 21.86
C TYR A 114 16.38 -6.12 21.27
N HIS A 115 16.80 -5.02 21.90
CA HIS A 115 16.54 -3.67 21.39
C HIS A 115 17.15 -3.43 20.02
N LYS A 116 18.39 -3.88 19.80
CA LYS A 116 19.03 -3.80 18.49
C LYS A 116 18.24 -4.56 17.41
N ASN A 117 17.71 -5.72 17.76
CA ASN A 117 16.92 -6.51 16.82
C ASN A 117 15.57 -5.84 16.50
N ILE A 118 14.89 -5.26 17.49
CA ILE A 118 13.69 -4.45 17.25
C ILE A 118 14.02 -3.30 16.28
N GLY A 119 15.09 -2.56 16.51
CA GLY A 119 15.51 -1.47 15.62
C GLY A 119 15.76 -1.93 14.19
N LYS A 120 16.38 -3.11 14.00
CA LYS A 120 16.58 -3.70 12.67
C LYS A 120 15.25 -4.06 12.00
N MET A 121 14.35 -4.71 12.74
CA MET A 121 13.03 -5.08 12.21
C MET A 121 12.21 -3.86 11.80
N ILE A 122 12.29 -2.77 12.57
CA ILE A 122 11.64 -1.51 12.21
C ILE A 122 12.23 -0.95 10.92
N ALA A 123 13.57 -0.87 10.82
CA ALA A 123 14.25 -0.35 9.63
C ALA A 123 13.94 -1.17 8.36
N GLU A 124 13.89 -2.50 8.47
CA GLU A 124 13.51 -3.38 7.36
C GLU A 124 12.06 -3.15 6.89
N LYS A 125 11.13 -2.88 7.84
CA LYS A 125 9.74 -2.58 7.51
C LYS A 125 9.58 -1.18 6.91
N GLU A 126 10.29 -0.19 7.42
CA GLU A 126 10.32 1.17 6.86
C GLU A 126 10.88 1.17 5.43
N GLN A 127 11.90 0.35 5.16
CA GLN A 127 12.40 0.17 3.79
C GLN A 127 11.33 -0.42 2.87
N LYS A 128 10.61 -1.45 3.32
CA LYS A 128 9.51 -2.03 2.53
C LYS A 128 8.37 -1.05 2.28
N ILE A 129 8.05 -0.21 3.26
CA ILE A 129 7.07 0.87 3.08
C ILE A 129 7.52 1.83 2.00
N ALA A 130 8.79 2.24 2.00
CA ALA A 130 9.34 3.11 0.96
C ALA A 130 9.29 2.48 -0.44
N GLU A 131 9.54 1.17 -0.55
CA GLU A 131 9.40 0.41 -1.79
C GLU A 131 7.93 0.38 -2.27
N LEU A 132 6.98 0.16 -1.36
CA LEU A 132 5.54 0.18 -1.67
C LEU A 132 5.07 1.58 -2.09
N ASP A 133 5.53 2.64 -1.43
CA ASP A 133 5.24 4.02 -1.81
C ASP A 133 5.74 4.35 -3.22
N TYR A 134 6.94 3.89 -3.56
CA TYR A 134 7.45 4.01 -4.92
C TYR A 134 6.56 3.27 -5.94
N LEU A 135 6.16 2.03 -5.65
CA LEU A 135 5.28 1.25 -6.53
C LEU A 135 3.90 1.89 -6.67
N LEU A 136 3.33 2.44 -5.60
CA LEU A 136 2.08 3.19 -5.65
C LEU A 136 2.19 4.43 -6.53
N THR A 137 3.29 5.18 -6.44
CA THR A 137 3.56 6.32 -7.31
C THR A 137 3.61 5.91 -8.79
N LEU A 138 4.20 4.75 -9.12
CA LEU A 138 4.21 4.23 -10.50
C LEU A 138 2.81 3.85 -11.01
N LEU A 139 1.91 3.47 -10.11
CA LEU A 139 0.51 3.17 -10.42
C LEU A 139 -0.39 4.42 -10.46
N GLY A 140 0.18 5.62 -10.29
CA GLY A 140 -0.54 6.89 -10.40
C GLY A 140 -1.30 7.28 -9.13
N ASP A 141 -0.77 6.89 -7.97
CA ASP A 141 -1.35 7.24 -6.65
C ASP A 141 -0.77 8.58 -6.14
#